data_bc6b9170677da59b131f1193494df8d7
#
_entry.id   bc6b9170677da59b131f1193494df8d7
#
_cell.length_a   1.000
_cell.length_b   1.000
_cell.length_c   1.000
_cell.angle_alpha   90.00
_cell.angle_beta   90.00
_cell.angle_gamma   90.00
#
_symmetry.space_group_name_H-M   'P 1'
#
loop_
_entity.id
_entity.type
_entity.pdbx_description
1 polymer ?
#
loop_
_entity_poly.entity_id
_entity_poly.type
_entity_poly.pdbx_seq_one_letter_code
_entity_poly.pdbx_strand_id
1 'polypeptide(L)'
;FDERVAQYSEELRELLTDLYGEQADEAFRNLTELMAKAHDARPADLKRLDTKRLADPEWYKRGNMFGMTMYTDLFAGDLKKLADKVPYLKEQKLTYLHLMPLLKMPHPQNDGGYAVEDFDTVDPSLGTNEDLAALTKKLRAAGISLCLDFVMNHTASSHRWSKAAQAGDPKYQDYYYCYDDRTVPDQYDAVVPEVFPATAPGNFTWNERMHKWVLTSFYPFQWDLN
;
A
#
# COMPACT_ATOMS: atom_id res chain seq x y z
N PHE A 1 -2.85 -4.68 -23.63
CA PHE A 1 -2.29 -5.37 -22.47
C PHE A 1 -1.18 -6.34 -22.90
N ASP A 2 -1.48 -7.29 -23.80
CA ASP A 2 -0.58 -8.37 -24.21
C ASP A 2 0.75 -7.88 -24.83
N GLU A 3 0.69 -6.83 -25.65
CA GLU A 3 1.90 -6.19 -26.21
C GLU A 3 2.85 -5.69 -25.14
N ARG A 4 2.31 -5.10 -24.06
CA ARG A 4 3.13 -4.62 -22.93
C ARG A 4 3.68 -5.76 -22.09
N VAL A 5 2.89 -6.80 -21.87
CA VAL A 5 3.38 -8.01 -21.18
C VAL A 5 4.52 -8.62 -21.97
N ALA A 6 4.35 -8.77 -23.31
CA ALA A 6 5.40 -9.29 -24.17
C ALA A 6 6.68 -8.43 -24.14
N GLN A 7 6.53 -7.11 -24.12
CA GLN A 7 7.66 -6.16 -24.07
C GLN A 7 8.50 -6.25 -22.80
N TYR A 8 7.85 -6.47 -21.63
CA TYR A 8 8.51 -6.43 -20.33
C TYR A 8 8.63 -7.81 -19.65
N SER A 9 8.22 -8.89 -20.34
CA SER A 9 8.16 -10.23 -19.74
C SER A 9 9.53 -10.78 -19.34
N GLU A 10 10.56 -10.50 -20.11
CA GLU A 10 11.93 -10.97 -19.83
C GLU A 10 12.46 -10.30 -18.55
N GLU A 11 12.45 -8.96 -18.51
CA GLU A 11 12.87 -8.19 -17.34
C GLU A 11 12.08 -8.57 -16.08
N LEU A 12 10.74 -8.72 -16.20
CA LEU A 12 9.90 -9.12 -15.07
C LEU A 12 10.25 -10.53 -14.58
N ARG A 13 10.56 -11.48 -15.48
CA ARG A 13 10.97 -12.82 -15.08
C ARG A 13 12.33 -12.84 -14.39
N GLU A 14 13.29 -12.05 -14.87
CA GLU A 14 14.60 -11.91 -14.23
C GLU A 14 14.44 -11.40 -12.78
N LEU A 15 13.68 -10.31 -12.58
CA LEU A 15 13.42 -9.75 -11.26
C LEU A 15 12.68 -10.73 -10.33
N LEU A 16 11.72 -11.48 -10.86
CA LEU A 16 11.02 -12.51 -10.07
C LEU A 16 11.93 -13.71 -9.75
N THR A 17 12.87 -14.04 -10.64
CA THR A 17 13.86 -15.09 -10.38
C THR A 17 14.82 -14.70 -9.27
N ASP A 18 15.26 -13.44 -9.25
CA ASP A 18 16.11 -12.92 -8.19
C ASP A 18 15.39 -12.93 -6.81
N LEU A 19 14.07 -12.70 -6.79
CA LEU A 19 13.29 -12.70 -5.57
C LEU A 19 12.84 -14.11 -5.11
N TYR A 20 12.39 -14.95 -6.04
CA TYR A 20 11.65 -16.16 -5.72
C TYR A 20 12.31 -17.46 -6.22
N GLY A 21 13.46 -17.36 -6.92
CA GLY A 21 14.21 -18.55 -7.40
C GLY A 21 13.33 -19.48 -8.23
N GLU A 22 13.23 -20.75 -7.82
CA GLU A 22 12.47 -21.78 -8.52
C GLU A 22 10.95 -21.49 -8.60
N GLN A 23 10.41 -20.63 -7.76
CA GLN A 23 8.99 -20.25 -7.76
C GLN A 23 8.68 -19.09 -8.72
N ALA A 24 9.67 -18.53 -9.39
CA ALA A 24 9.53 -17.34 -10.25
C ALA A 24 8.50 -17.51 -11.39
N ASP A 25 8.46 -18.69 -12.02
CA ASP A 25 7.51 -18.97 -13.11
C ASP A 25 6.05 -19.02 -12.63
N GLU A 26 5.82 -19.55 -11.43
CA GLU A 26 4.50 -19.53 -10.81
C GLU A 26 4.09 -18.11 -10.43
N ALA A 27 5.00 -17.36 -9.80
CA ALA A 27 4.79 -15.96 -9.45
C ALA A 27 4.47 -15.11 -10.69
N PHE A 28 5.20 -15.30 -11.80
CA PHE A 28 4.96 -14.62 -13.06
C PHE A 28 3.56 -14.91 -13.63
N ARG A 29 3.17 -16.19 -13.68
CA ARG A 29 1.82 -16.57 -14.16
C ARG A 29 0.73 -15.93 -13.29
N ASN A 30 0.81 -16.07 -11.98
CA ASN A 30 -0.16 -15.54 -11.04
C ASN A 30 -0.28 -14.01 -11.15
N LEU A 31 0.85 -13.31 -11.25
CA LEU A 31 0.89 -11.86 -11.38
C LEU A 31 0.27 -11.42 -12.73
N THR A 32 0.67 -12.02 -13.83
CA THR A 32 0.17 -11.64 -15.17
C THR A 32 -1.31 -11.97 -15.33
N GLU A 33 -1.82 -13.07 -14.78
CA GLU A 33 -3.26 -13.38 -14.75
C GLU A 33 -4.05 -12.35 -13.92
N LEU A 34 -3.54 -11.95 -12.74
CA LEU A 34 -4.16 -10.91 -11.94
C LEU A 34 -4.20 -9.57 -12.66
N MET A 35 -3.09 -9.20 -13.30
CA MET A 35 -2.99 -7.97 -14.10
C MET A 35 -3.94 -7.99 -15.30
N ALA A 36 -4.11 -9.12 -15.98
CA ALA A 36 -5.07 -9.28 -17.09
C ALA A 36 -6.50 -9.07 -16.60
N LYS A 37 -6.89 -9.72 -15.50
CA LYS A 37 -8.24 -9.55 -14.89
C LYS A 37 -8.50 -8.09 -14.49
N ALA A 38 -7.51 -7.45 -13.86
CA ALA A 38 -7.61 -6.04 -13.46
C ALA A 38 -7.72 -5.11 -14.68
N HIS A 39 -6.95 -5.37 -15.75
CA HIS A 39 -7.02 -4.62 -16.99
C HIS A 39 -8.40 -4.78 -17.65
N ASP A 40 -8.95 -5.99 -17.71
CA ASP A 40 -10.25 -6.24 -18.33
C ASP A 40 -11.39 -5.56 -17.59
N ALA A 41 -11.35 -5.59 -16.26
CA ALA A 41 -12.31 -4.91 -15.39
C ALA A 41 -12.18 -3.37 -15.40
N ARG A 42 -11.06 -2.83 -15.91
CA ARG A 42 -10.77 -1.40 -15.88
C ARG A 42 -11.72 -0.62 -16.81
N PRO A 43 -12.41 0.45 -16.32
CA PRO A 43 -13.34 1.25 -17.12
C PRO A 43 -12.70 1.86 -18.38
N ALA A 44 -13.47 2.01 -19.45
CA ALA A 44 -12.99 2.50 -20.73
C ALA A 44 -12.40 3.93 -20.68
N ASP A 45 -12.93 4.79 -19.82
CA ASP A 45 -12.39 6.14 -19.61
C ASP A 45 -10.99 6.11 -18.96
N LEU A 46 -10.75 5.16 -18.06
CA LEU A 46 -9.44 4.95 -17.47
C LEU A 46 -8.46 4.32 -18.47
N LYS A 47 -8.88 3.36 -19.29
CA LYS A 47 -8.04 2.81 -20.37
C LYS A 47 -7.59 3.90 -21.35
N ARG A 48 -8.50 4.82 -21.70
CA ARG A 48 -8.13 6.00 -22.53
C ARG A 48 -7.15 6.93 -21.86
N LEU A 49 -7.32 7.16 -20.54
CA LEU A 49 -6.38 7.97 -19.76
C LEU A 49 -4.99 7.31 -19.71
N ASP A 50 -4.93 5.99 -19.54
CA ASP A 50 -3.68 5.23 -19.55
C ASP A 50 -2.96 5.38 -20.89
N THR A 51 -3.67 5.24 -22.02
CA THR A 51 -3.11 5.45 -23.36
C THR A 51 -2.53 6.86 -23.52
N LYS A 52 -3.25 7.89 -23.02
CA LYS A 52 -2.76 9.27 -23.05
C LYS A 52 -1.49 9.46 -22.22
N ARG A 53 -1.42 8.85 -21.04
CA ARG A 53 -0.26 8.93 -20.15
C ARG A 53 0.95 8.14 -20.68
N LEU A 54 0.71 7.03 -21.34
CA LEU A 54 1.77 6.26 -22.02
C LEU A 54 2.41 7.05 -23.18
N ALA A 55 1.63 7.84 -23.90
CA ALA A 55 2.14 8.72 -24.95
C ALA A 55 2.93 9.91 -24.40
N ASP A 56 2.81 10.21 -23.11
CA ASP A 56 3.48 11.29 -22.41
C ASP A 56 3.90 10.82 -21.00
N PRO A 57 4.94 9.98 -20.87
CA PRO A 57 5.34 9.37 -19.60
C PRO A 57 5.79 10.40 -18.55
N GLU A 58 6.18 11.61 -18.97
CA GLU A 58 6.57 12.70 -18.08
C GLU A 58 5.41 13.64 -17.70
N TRP A 59 4.15 13.24 -17.96
CA TRP A 59 2.95 14.06 -17.73
C TRP A 59 2.88 14.67 -16.32
N TYR A 60 3.37 13.95 -15.30
CA TYR A 60 3.34 14.36 -13.89
C TYR A 60 4.48 15.31 -13.49
N LYS A 61 5.53 15.45 -14.31
CA LYS A 61 6.68 16.33 -14.05
C LYS A 61 6.54 17.73 -14.64
N ARG A 62 5.44 18.01 -15.31
CA ARG A 62 5.24 19.30 -16.00
C ARG A 62 4.93 20.42 -15.02
N GLY A 63 5.35 21.66 -15.36
CA GLY A 63 5.17 22.84 -14.53
C GLY A 63 3.69 23.26 -14.27
N ASN A 64 2.71 22.59 -14.90
CA ASN A 64 1.29 22.77 -14.66
C ASN A 64 0.70 21.80 -13.62
N MET A 65 1.54 20.95 -13.03
CA MET A 65 1.13 20.07 -11.93
C MET A 65 1.21 20.83 -10.60
N PHE A 66 0.05 21.08 -10.03
CA PHE A 66 -0.07 21.68 -8.70
C PHE A 66 -0.73 20.66 -7.76
N GLY A 67 0.02 20.20 -6.76
CA GLY A 67 -0.36 19.13 -5.85
C GLY A 67 -0.68 19.63 -4.44
N MET A 68 -1.53 18.86 -3.75
CA MET A 68 -1.79 19.00 -2.32
C MET A 68 -1.83 17.63 -1.67
N THR A 69 -1.23 17.52 -0.48
CA THR A 69 -1.31 16.32 0.38
C THR A 69 -2.18 16.62 1.58
N MET A 70 -3.06 15.68 1.94
CA MET A 70 -3.93 15.87 3.09
C MET A 70 -4.41 14.54 3.70
N TYR A 71 -4.72 14.59 4.99
CA TYR A 71 -5.59 13.60 5.63
C TYR A 71 -7.05 13.92 5.35
N THR A 72 -7.83 12.90 4.98
CA THR A 72 -9.26 13.08 4.65
C THR A 72 -10.08 13.57 5.84
N ASP A 73 -9.84 12.98 7.03
CA ASP A 73 -10.53 13.33 8.27
C ASP A 73 -10.21 14.76 8.75
N LEU A 74 -8.93 15.15 8.68
CA LEU A 74 -8.49 16.48 9.12
C LEU A 74 -8.99 17.59 8.19
N PHE A 75 -9.08 17.34 6.88
CA PHE A 75 -9.50 18.35 5.91
C PHE A 75 -11.02 18.41 5.75
N ALA A 76 -11.70 17.27 5.71
CA ALA A 76 -13.12 17.23 5.38
C ALA A 76 -13.97 16.37 6.35
N GLY A 77 -13.34 15.52 7.16
CA GLY A 77 -14.00 14.60 8.06
C GLY A 77 -14.19 13.19 7.46
N ASP A 78 -14.67 13.10 6.22
CA ASP A 78 -14.88 11.84 5.52
C ASP A 78 -14.81 12.00 3.99
N LEU A 79 -14.83 10.86 3.26
CA LEU A 79 -14.73 10.85 1.78
C LEU A 79 -15.93 11.51 1.09
N LYS A 80 -17.13 11.43 1.67
CA LYS A 80 -18.33 12.11 1.10
C LYS A 80 -18.19 13.62 1.18
N LYS A 81 -17.81 14.12 2.35
CA LYS A 81 -17.59 15.55 2.55
C LYS A 81 -16.40 16.06 1.73
N LEU A 82 -15.34 15.22 1.56
CA LEU A 82 -14.25 15.56 0.66
C LEU A 82 -14.73 15.68 -0.79
N ALA A 83 -15.63 14.80 -1.23
CA ALA A 83 -16.22 14.88 -2.56
C ALA A 83 -17.03 16.18 -2.78
N ASP A 84 -17.57 16.79 -1.73
CA ASP A 84 -18.25 18.09 -1.80
C ASP A 84 -17.25 19.26 -1.85
N LYS A 85 -15.98 19.04 -1.48
CA LYS A 85 -14.90 20.02 -1.60
C LYS A 85 -14.22 20.03 -2.98
N VAL A 86 -14.56 19.14 -3.89
CA VAL A 86 -13.95 19.10 -5.24
C VAL A 86 -14.08 20.42 -6.00
N PRO A 87 -15.22 21.17 -5.97
CA PRO A 87 -15.29 22.49 -6.58
C PRO A 87 -14.25 23.48 -6.02
N TYR A 88 -14.06 23.49 -4.69
CA TYR A 88 -13.04 24.30 -4.03
C TYR A 88 -11.62 23.93 -4.50
N LEU A 89 -11.29 22.63 -4.52
CA LEU A 89 -9.98 22.16 -4.98
C LEU A 89 -9.71 22.58 -6.43
N LYS A 90 -10.74 22.54 -7.29
CA LYS A 90 -10.67 23.03 -8.68
C LYS A 90 -10.45 24.54 -8.77
N GLU A 91 -11.12 25.30 -7.91
CA GLU A 91 -10.93 26.77 -7.83
C GLU A 91 -9.49 27.11 -7.45
N GLN A 92 -8.88 26.32 -6.55
CA GLN A 92 -7.46 26.43 -6.18
C GLN A 92 -6.50 25.99 -7.29
N LYS A 93 -7.00 25.59 -8.48
CA LYS A 93 -6.19 25.08 -9.61
C LYS A 93 -5.46 23.78 -9.33
N LEU A 94 -5.93 22.99 -8.36
CA LEU A 94 -5.34 21.71 -8.05
C LEU A 94 -5.46 20.76 -9.23
N THR A 95 -4.37 20.06 -9.56
CA THR A 95 -4.32 19.04 -10.61
C THR A 95 -3.90 17.66 -10.08
N TYR A 96 -3.40 17.62 -8.85
CA TYR A 96 -2.93 16.41 -8.18
C TYR A 96 -3.27 16.43 -6.69
N LEU A 97 -3.99 15.43 -6.23
CA LEU A 97 -4.35 15.26 -4.82
C LEU A 97 -3.73 13.97 -4.30
N HIS A 98 -2.90 14.08 -3.27
CA HIS A 98 -2.40 12.94 -2.50
C HIS A 98 -3.20 12.84 -1.21
N LEU A 99 -3.91 11.75 -1.03
CA LEU A 99 -4.57 11.42 0.24
C LEU A 99 -3.69 10.48 1.05
N MET A 100 -3.45 10.87 2.30
CA MET A 100 -2.81 10.04 3.31
C MET A 100 -3.62 8.76 3.52
N PRO A 101 -3.07 7.72 4.20
CA PRO A 101 -3.65 6.38 4.19
C PRO A 101 -5.15 6.33 4.44
N LEU A 102 -5.86 5.57 3.60
CA LEU A 102 -7.33 5.40 3.62
C LEU A 102 -7.79 3.99 3.95
N LEU A 103 -6.87 3.01 3.88
CA LEU A 103 -7.22 1.60 4.04
C LEU A 103 -7.50 1.28 5.50
N LYS A 104 -8.27 0.22 5.72
CA LYS A 104 -8.68 -0.20 7.05
C LYS A 104 -7.48 -0.38 7.98
N MET A 105 -7.57 0.23 9.14
CA MET A 105 -6.52 0.31 10.14
C MET A 105 -7.05 -0.05 11.52
N PRO A 106 -6.22 -0.54 12.46
CA PRO A 106 -6.63 -0.72 13.84
C PRO A 106 -6.82 0.63 14.54
N HIS A 107 -7.74 0.70 15.49
CA HIS A 107 -7.94 1.85 16.35
C HIS A 107 -7.71 1.46 17.81
N PRO A 108 -7.04 2.30 18.62
CA PRO A 108 -6.51 3.64 18.34
C PRO A 108 -5.08 3.66 17.75
N GLN A 109 -4.37 2.52 17.71
CA GLN A 109 -2.94 2.44 17.31
C GLN A 109 -2.80 2.08 15.84
N ASN A 110 -2.63 3.08 14.98
CA ASN A 110 -2.55 2.87 13.53
C ASN A 110 -1.43 3.65 12.82
N ASP A 111 -0.65 4.44 13.56
CA ASP A 111 0.43 5.26 12.97
C ASP A 111 -0.07 6.14 11.80
N GLY A 112 -1.16 6.88 12.02
CA GLY A 112 -1.74 7.73 10.98
C GLY A 112 -2.31 6.96 9.77
N GLY A 113 -2.65 5.67 9.95
CA GLY A 113 -3.18 4.78 8.93
C GLY A 113 -2.14 3.92 8.23
N TYR A 114 -0.86 4.07 8.58
CA TYR A 114 0.19 3.24 7.98
C TYR A 114 0.21 1.79 8.49
N ALA A 115 -0.43 1.48 9.61
CA ALA A 115 -0.65 0.11 10.05
C ALA A 115 -1.89 -0.48 9.35
N VAL A 116 -1.73 -1.05 8.16
CA VAL A 116 -2.86 -1.55 7.36
C VAL A 116 -3.36 -2.88 7.91
N GLU A 117 -4.65 -2.93 8.28
CA GLU A 117 -5.33 -4.15 8.72
C GLU A 117 -6.00 -4.91 7.56
N ASP A 118 -6.43 -4.21 6.51
CA ASP A 118 -7.05 -4.80 5.32
C ASP A 118 -6.78 -3.90 4.10
N PHE A 119 -6.13 -4.46 3.08
CA PHE A 119 -5.80 -3.75 1.84
C PHE A 119 -6.98 -3.62 0.87
N ASP A 120 -8.06 -4.36 1.08
CA ASP A 120 -9.21 -4.42 0.18
C ASP A 120 -10.33 -3.44 0.57
N THR A 121 -10.25 -2.84 1.78
CA THR A 121 -11.36 -2.07 2.38
C THR A 121 -10.88 -0.69 2.83
N VAL A 122 -11.66 0.34 2.50
CA VAL A 122 -11.49 1.69 3.08
C VAL A 122 -11.83 1.63 4.57
N ASP A 123 -11.11 2.41 5.39
CA ASP A 123 -11.41 2.50 6.82
C ASP A 123 -12.84 3.03 7.04
N PRO A 124 -13.67 2.33 7.85
CA PRO A 124 -15.06 2.72 8.07
C PRO A 124 -15.25 4.13 8.66
N SER A 125 -14.25 4.65 9.36
CA SER A 125 -14.29 6.02 9.90
C SER A 125 -14.18 7.09 8.80
N LEU A 126 -13.61 6.72 7.64
CA LEU A 126 -13.42 7.62 6.49
C LEU A 126 -14.51 7.44 5.41
N GLY A 127 -15.17 6.28 5.37
CA GLY A 127 -16.21 5.97 4.40
C GLY A 127 -16.18 4.55 3.88
N THR A 128 -16.63 4.35 2.65
CA THR A 128 -16.67 3.03 1.99
C THR A 128 -15.89 3.02 0.68
N ASN A 129 -15.69 1.83 0.10
CA ASN A 129 -15.09 1.69 -1.22
C ASN A 129 -15.92 2.41 -2.31
N GLU A 130 -17.25 2.44 -2.17
CA GLU A 130 -18.15 3.15 -3.07
C GLU A 130 -17.98 4.67 -2.94
N ASP A 131 -17.77 5.18 -1.74
CA ASP A 131 -17.48 6.60 -1.50
C ASP A 131 -16.15 7.00 -2.14
N LEU A 132 -15.12 6.17 -2.02
CA LEU A 132 -13.83 6.38 -2.70
C LEU A 132 -14.00 6.35 -4.23
N ALA A 133 -14.77 5.39 -4.75
CA ALA A 133 -15.05 5.30 -6.19
C ALA A 133 -15.81 6.55 -6.71
N ALA A 134 -16.77 7.05 -5.93
CA ALA A 134 -17.50 8.27 -6.25
C ALA A 134 -16.59 9.52 -6.23
N LEU A 135 -15.75 9.64 -5.22
CA LEU A 135 -14.75 10.71 -5.12
C LEU A 135 -13.78 10.68 -6.30
N THR A 136 -13.20 9.52 -6.63
CA THR A 136 -12.25 9.38 -7.75
C THR A 136 -12.88 9.79 -9.08
N LYS A 137 -14.17 9.48 -9.31
CA LYS A 137 -14.91 9.89 -10.50
C LYS A 137 -15.09 11.42 -10.55
N LYS A 138 -15.45 12.06 -9.42
CA LYS A 138 -15.59 13.53 -9.33
C LYS A 138 -14.24 14.23 -9.56
N LEU A 139 -13.16 13.75 -8.96
CA LEU A 139 -11.80 14.28 -9.14
C LEU A 139 -11.37 14.22 -10.62
N ARG A 140 -11.55 13.06 -11.28
CA ARG A 140 -11.24 12.91 -12.72
C ARG A 140 -12.04 13.90 -13.59
N ALA A 141 -13.32 14.06 -13.31
CA ALA A 141 -14.17 15.02 -14.03
C ALA A 141 -13.71 16.49 -13.83
N ALA A 142 -13.08 16.78 -12.70
CA ALA A 142 -12.50 18.07 -12.39
C ALA A 142 -11.07 18.25 -12.93
N GLY A 143 -10.46 17.21 -13.54
CA GLY A 143 -9.09 17.24 -14.03
C GLY A 143 -8.04 17.03 -12.94
N ILE A 144 -8.42 16.49 -11.78
CA ILE A 144 -7.55 16.23 -10.64
C ILE A 144 -7.17 14.74 -10.61
N SER A 145 -5.87 14.45 -10.63
CA SER A 145 -5.33 13.10 -10.43
C SER A 145 -5.27 12.78 -8.95
N LEU A 146 -5.70 11.57 -8.58
CA LEU A 146 -5.61 11.07 -7.21
C LEU A 146 -4.38 10.16 -7.04
N CYS A 147 -3.65 10.36 -5.96
CA CYS A 147 -2.64 9.46 -5.44
C CYS A 147 -3.06 8.98 -4.05
N LEU A 148 -2.84 7.71 -3.77
CA LEU A 148 -3.05 7.09 -2.46
C LEU A 148 -1.76 6.45 -2.00
N ASP A 149 -1.55 6.44 -0.68
CA ASP A 149 -0.52 5.61 -0.08
C ASP A 149 -0.85 4.13 -0.23
N PHE A 150 0.17 3.34 -0.51
CA PHE A 150 0.09 1.88 -0.53
C PHE A 150 1.28 1.31 0.23
N VAL A 151 1.04 0.82 1.44
CA VAL A 151 2.07 0.33 2.37
C VAL A 151 2.43 -1.11 2.01
N MET A 152 3.62 -1.33 1.43
CA MET A 152 4.12 -2.67 1.07
C MET A 152 5.19 -3.19 2.04
N ASN A 153 5.71 -2.35 2.95
CA ASN A 153 6.78 -2.72 3.86
C ASN A 153 6.30 -3.63 4.99
N HIS A 154 5.11 -3.38 5.51
CA HIS A 154 4.56 -4.06 6.69
C HIS A 154 3.04 -4.13 6.66
N THR A 155 2.48 -4.95 7.55
CA THR A 155 1.04 -4.95 7.86
C THR A 155 0.83 -4.65 9.33
N ALA A 156 -0.42 -4.31 9.71
CA ALA A 156 -0.80 -4.31 11.11
C ALA A 156 -0.69 -5.73 11.71
N SER A 157 -0.32 -5.84 12.99
CA SER A 157 -0.35 -7.12 13.72
C SER A 157 -1.75 -7.74 13.83
N SER A 158 -2.78 -6.96 13.53
CA SER A 158 -4.19 -7.38 13.42
C SER A 158 -4.62 -7.74 12.00
N HIS A 159 -3.74 -7.66 11.01
CA HIS A 159 -4.02 -8.10 9.64
C HIS A 159 -4.34 -9.60 9.59
N ARG A 160 -5.16 -10.05 8.63
CA ARG A 160 -5.56 -11.47 8.49
C ARG A 160 -4.35 -12.42 8.40
N TRP A 161 -3.26 -12.02 7.74
CA TRP A 161 -2.04 -12.81 7.65
C TRP A 161 -1.32 -12.89 8.99
N SER A 162 -1.19 -11.77 9.70
CA SER A 162 -0.59 -11.73 11.05
C SER A 162 -1.39 -12.59 12.04
N LYS A 163 -2.73 -12.54 11.98
CA LYS A 163 -3.61 -13.39 12.80
C LYS A 163 -3.42 -14.87 12.49
N ALA A 164 -3.29 -15.26 11.21
CA ALA A 164 -3.03 -16.64 10.82
C ALA A 164 -1.64 -17.10 11.28
N ALA A 165 -0.60 -16.27 11.14
CA ALA A 165 0.73 -16.52 11.67
C ALA A 165 0.70 -16.75 13.19
N GLN A 166 -0.01 -15.90 13.93
CA GLN A 166 -0.21 -16.04 15.39
C GLN A 166 -1.00 -17.30 15.78
N ALA A 167 -1.83 -17.80 14.89
CA ALA A 167 -2.56 -19.07 15.08
C ALA A 167 -1.70 -20.30 14.78
N GLY A 168 -0.44 -20.14 14.36
CA GLY A 168 0.51 -21.20 14.11
C GLY A 168 0.56 -21.70 12.65
N ASP A 169 -0.05 -20.97 11.70
CA ASP A 169 0.04 -21.31 10.28
C ASP A 169 1.43 -20.98 9.74
N PRO A 170 2.25 -22.00 9.39
CA PRO A 170 3.63 -21.80 8.96
C PRO A 170 3.73 -20.98 7.66
N LYS A 171 2.77 -21.14 6.74
CA LYS A 171 2.73 -20.36 5.51
C LYS A 171 2.68 -18.87 5.79
N TYR A 172 1.87 -18.44 6.75
CA TYR A 172 1.75 -17.03 7.10
C TYR A 172 2.83 -16.54 8.04
N GLN A 173 3.51 -17.44 8.78
CA GLN A 173 4.74 -17.09 9.49
C GLN A 173 5.87 -16.73 8.52
N ASP A 174 5.95 -17.40 7.37
CA ASP A 174 6.93 -17.12 6.31
C ASP A 174 6.66 -15.77 5.58
N TYR A 175 5.50 -15.15 5.78
CA TYR A 175 5.21 -13.81 5.25
C TYR A 175 5.90 -12.69 6.03
N TYR A 176 6.48 -13.01 7.20
CA TYR A 176 7.10 -12.07 8.11
C TYR A 176 8.49 -12.54 8.51
N TYR A 177 9.36 -11.61 8.84
CA TYR A 177 10.66 -11.95 9.41
C TYR A 177 10.47 -12.39 10.88
N CYS A 178 10.40 -13.68 11.11
CA CYS A 178 10.18 -14.33 12.40
C CYS A 178 11.36 -15.18 12.84
N TYR A 179 11.82 -15.03 14.09
CA TYR A 179 12.99 -15.73 14.64
C TYR A 179 12.65 -16.37 15.99
N ASP A 180 13.19 -17.57 16.23
CA ASP A 180 12.94 -18.31 17.48
C ASP A 180 13.71 -17.72 18.67
N ASP A 181 14.86 -17.09 18.42
CA ASP A 181 15.73 -16.49 19.42
C ASP A 181 16.31 -15.14 18.97
N ARG A 182 17.18 -14.56 19.79
CA ARG A 182 17.81 -13.26 19.52
C ARG A 182 19.09 -13.32 18.68
N THR A 183 19.52 -14.51 18.23
CA THR A 183 20.82 -14.66 17.55
C THR A 183 20.91 -13.81 16.29
N VAL A 184 19.89 -13.85 15.43
CA VAL A 184 19.80 -12.99 14.24
C VAL A 184 19.33 -11.59 14.58
N PRO A 185 18.24 -11.39 15.37
CA PRO A 185 17.79 -10.06 15.78
C PRO A 185 18.90 -9.19 16.38
N ASP A 186 19.77 -9.72 17.24
CA ASP A 186 20.87 -8.94 17.86
C ASP A 186 21.93 -8.48 16.85
N GLN A 187 22.14 -9.25 15.77
CA GLN A 187 23.04 -8.83 14.68
C GLN A 187 22.46 -7.68 13.88
N TYR A 188 21.14 -7.69 13.64
CA TYR A 188 20.43 -6.58 12.99
C TYR A 188 20.43 -5.33 13.88
N ASP A 189 20.05 -5.46 15.14
CA ASP A 189 20.00 -4.34 16.08
C ASP A 189 21.37 -3.67 16.26
N ALA A 190 22.48 -4.38 16.06
CA ALA A 190 23.83 -3.82 16.11
C ALA A 190 24.17 -2.88 14.95
N VAL A 191 23.47 -2.98 13.81
CA VAL A 191 23.85 -2.28 12.55
C VAL A 191 22.70 -1.53 11.88
N VAL A 192 21.45 -1.89 12.16
CA VAL A 192 20.26 -1.25 11.59
C VAL A 192 19.78 -0.16 12.55
N PRO A 193 19.71 1.12 12.12
CA PRO A 193 19.22 2.19 12.97
C PRO A 193 17.72 2.02 13.27
N GLU A 194 17.33 2.40 14.48
CA GLU A 194 15.93 2.45 14.89
C GLU A 194 15.22 3.64 14.23
N VAL A 195 14.01 3.44 13.73
CA VAL A 195 13.19 4.51 13.13
C VAL A 195 12.65 5.45 14.23
N PHE A 196 12.16 4.88 15.33
CA PHE A 196 11.57 5.64 16.44
C PHE A 196 12.25 5.32 17.80
N PRO A 197 13.53 5.67 18.00
CA PRO A 197 14.27 5.23 19.19
C PRO A 197 13.69 5.74 20.52
N ALA A 198 12.93 6.84 20.51
CA ALA A 198 12.31 7.41 21.70
C ALA A 198 10.94 6.81 22.06
N THR A 199 10.18 6.32 21.09
CA THR A 199 8.78 5.88 21.23
C THR A 199 8.55 4.40 20.97
N ALA A 200 9.42 3.77 20.19
CA ALA A 200 9.39 2.35 19.87
C ALA A 200 10.84 1.84 19.71
N PRO A 201 11.60 1.72 20.81
CA PRO A 201 12.99 1.27 20.77
C PRO A 201 13.11 -0.21 20.40
N GLY A 202 14.15 -0.55 19.64
CA GLY A 202 14.42 -1.88 19.09
C GLY A 202 13.69 -2.11 17.77
N ASN A 203 14.25 -3.05 16.97
CA ASN A 203 13.67 -3.42 15.67
C ASN A 203 12.88 -4.73 15.73
N PHE A 204 12.82 -5.39 16.88
CA PHE A 204 12.15 -6.69 17.02
C PHE A 204 11.22 -6.73 18.23
N THR A 205 10.03 -7.27 18.01
CA THR A 205 9.02 -7.44 19.06
C THR A 205 8.76 -8.91 19.34
N TRP A 206 8.79 -9.30 20.62
CA TRP A 206 8.43 -10.65 21.03
C TRP A 206 6.93 -10.89 20.90
N ASN A 207 6.55 -11.97 20.23
CA ASN A 207 5.15 -12.40 20.14
C ASN A 207 4.93 -13.66 20.98
N GLU A 208 4.18 -13.51 22.06
CA GLU A 208 3.90 -14.60 23.02
C GLU A 208 3.13 -15.78 22.42
N ARG A 209 2.28 -15.55 21.41
CA ARG A 209 1.48 -16.61 20.80
C ARG A 209 2.29 -17.51 19.88
N MET A 210 3.23 -16.92 19.16
CA MET A 210 4.11 -17.65 18.25
C MET A 210 5.37 -18.16 18.94
N HIS A 211 5.71 -17.62 20.12
CA HIS A 211 7.03 -17.77 20.76
C HIS A 211 8.17 -17.40 19.79
N LYS A 212 8.03 -16.25 19.12
CA LYS A 212 8.99 -15.75 18.12
C LYS A 212 9.21 -14.26 18.25
N TRP A 213 10.42 -13.82 17.87
CA TRP A 213 10.73 -12.43 17.63
C TRP A 213 10.33 -12.06 16.19
N VAL A 214 9.57 -10.98 16.05
CA VAL A 214 9.10 -10.47 14.74
C VAL A 214 9.79 -9.15 14.47
N LEU A 215 10.28 -8.96 13.25
CA LEU A 215 10.82 -7.66 12.81
C LEU A 215 9.69 -6.64 12.77
N THR A 216 9.90 -5.52 13.44
CA THR A 216 8.95 -4.41 13.59
C THR A 216 9.72 -3.10 13.51
N SER A 217 10.17 -2.74 12.31
CA SER A 217 11.06 -1.57 12.07
C SER A 217 10.44 -0.23 12.48
N PHE A 218 9.10 -0.15 12.55
CA PHE A 218 8.38 1.08 12.93
C PHE A 218 7.82 0.95 14.36
N TYR A 219 6.62 0.40 14.49
CA TYR A 219 5.99 0.18 15.80
C TYR A 219 5.75 -1.32 16.05
N PRO A 220 5.67 -1.78 17.31
CA PRO A 220 5.41 -3.18 17.65
C PRO A 220 4.16 -3.79 17.01
N PHE A 221 3.21 -2.96 16.60
CA PHE A 221 1.99 -3.37 15.91
C PHE A 221 2.09 -3.33 14.37
N GLN A 222 3.27 -3.04 13.81
CA GLN A 222 3.56 -3.04 12.37
C GLN A 222 4.62 -4.11 12.09
N TRP A 223 4.19 -5.21 11.47
CA TRP A 223 5.04 -6.38 11.22
C TRP A 223 5.61 -6.32 9.80
N ASP A 224 6.93 -6.30 9.70
CA ASP A 224 7.62 -6.22 8.42
C ASP A 224 7.43 -7.49 7.60
N LEU A 225 7.07 -7.30 6.32
CA LEU A 225 6.87 -8.37 5.35
C LEU A 225 8.23 -8.89 4.82
N ASN A 226 8.30 -10.21 4.66
CA ASN A 226 9.46 -10.92 4.13
C ASN A 226 9.45 -10.90 2.58
#